data_5721ab4bfb90277cb1cd4acc84f9c4c6
#
_entry.id   5721ab4bfb90277cb1cd4acc84f9c4c6
#
_cell.length_a   1.000
_cell.length_b   1.000
_cell.length_c   1.000
_cell.angle_alpha   90.00
_cell.angle_beta   90.00
_cell.angle_gamma   90.00
#
_symmetry.space_group_name_H-M   'P 1'
#
loop_
_entity.id
_entity.type
_entity.pdbx_description
1 polymer ?
#
loop_
_entity_poly.entity_id
_entity_poly.type
_entity_poly.pdbx_seq_one_letter_code
_entity_poly.pdbx_strand_id
1 'polypeptide(L)'
;MKKVILSLFVLMASVASIQAQSLYKTVRESAEKVVNDPKASDEEIQINQFKLTALNYLTMMVQKRGMKKDTYFFDSQAVNLTSFVTDFQVNLEKARNISPAKRTEILKIYTDASKFNPMFKDNDKEKVNCYVNDKTTMTPFCLDTDWEKAYDQATTLAKAALK
;
A
#
# COMPACT_ATOMS: atom_id res chain seq x y z
N MET A 1 -16.64 9.94 -8.25
CA MET A 1 -15.93 8.75 -8.76
C MET A 1 -14.95 9.02 -9.90
N LYS A 2 -15.11 10.06 -10.75
CA LYS A 2 -14.15 10.38 -11.84
C LYS A 2 -12.86 11.09 -11.40
N LYS A 3 -12.76 11.60 -10.18
CA LYS A 3 -11.63 12.43 -9.71
C LYS A 3 -10.44 11.63 -9.16
N VAL A 4 -10.64 10.42 -8.67
CA VAL A 4 -9.57 9.60 -8.07
C VAL A 4 -8.65 8.97 -9.13
N ILE A 5 -9.21 8.63 -10.30
CA ILE A 5 -8.42 8.04 -11.40
C ILE A 5 -7.53 9.09 -12.07
N LEU A 6 -7.92 10.36 -12.03
CA LEU A 6 -7.17 11.45 -12.66
C LEU A 6 -5.87 11.80 -11.93
N SER A 7 -5.83 11.60 -10.58
CA SER A 7 -4.62 11.89 -9.80
C SER A 7 -3.47 10.93 -10.05
N LEU A 8 -3.75 9.69 -10.45
CA LEU A 8 -2.69 8.71 -10.76
C LEU A 8 -2.03 9.00 -12.12
N PHE A 9 -2.79 9.49 -13.10
CA PHE A 9 -2.28 9.81 -14.44
C PHE A 9 -1.48 11.13 -14.48
N VAL A 10 -1.79 12.09 -13.62
CA VAL A 10 -1.03 13.35 -13.54
C VAL A 10 0.37 13.16 -12.97
N LEU A 11 0.59 12.13 -12.12
CA LEU A 11 1.92 11.81 -11.61
C LEU A 11 2.87 11.27 -12.69
N MET A 12 2.35 10.68 -13.76
CA MET A 12 3.19 10.14 -14.84
C MET A 12 3.55 11.13 -15.94
N ALA A 13 2.83 12.26 -16.07
CA ALA A 13 3.02 13.21 -17.16
C ALA A 13 4.08 14.31 -16.87
N SER A 14 4.54 14.45 -15.61
CA SER A 14 5.52 15.49 -15.23
C SER A 14 6.98 15.00 -15.19
N VAL A 15 7.29 13.85 -15.75
CA VAL A 15 8.61 13.17 -15.62
C VAL A 15 9.65 13.63 -16.66
N ALA A 16 9.41 14.67 -17.44
CA ALA A 16 10.27 15.02 -18.59
C ALA A 16 11.46 15.94 -18.30
N SER A 17 11.71 16.39 -17.07
CA SER A 17 12.86 17.30 -16.82
C SER A 17 13.32 17.47 -15.37
N ILE A 18 13.28 16.42 -14.54
CA ILE A 18 13.86 16.47 -13.19
C ILE A 18 14.89 15.35 -13.08
N GLN A 19 16.09 15.67 -12.58
CA GLN A 19 17.06 14.66 -12.12
C GLN A 19 16.31 13.55 -11.45
N ALA A 20 16.55 12.29 -11.85
CA ALA A 20 15.77 11.12 -11.48
C ALA A 20 15.55 11.02 -9.97
N GLN A 21 14.51 11.67 -9.49
CA GLN A 21 14.10 11.55 -8.10
C GLN A 21 13.56 10.14 -7.92
N SER A 22 14.07 9.43 -6.93
CA SER A 22 13.64 8.07 -6.61
C SER A 22 12.12 8.04 -6.40
N LEU A 23 11.46 7.05 -7.01
CA LEU A 23 10.01 6.86 -6.85
C LEU A 23 9.63 6.65 -5.39
N TYR A 24 10.49 5.98 -4.62
CA TYR A 24 10.36 5.85 -3.17
C TYR A 24 10.22 7.22 -2.49
N LYS A 25 11.11 8.18 -2.84
CA LYS A 25 11.05 9.53 -2.29
C LYS A 25 9.77 10.25 -2.70
N THR A 26 9.39 10.14 -3.96
CA THR A 26 8.15 10.74 -4.49
C THR A 26 6.90 10.21 -3.77
N VAL A 27 6.81 8.89 -3.55
CA VAL A 27 5.69 8.28 -2.83
C VAL A 27 5.64 8.77 -1.38
N ARG A 28 6.79 8.85 -0.70
CA ARG A 28 6.86 9.36 0.67
C ARG A 28 6.40 10.81 0.76
N GLU A 29 6.97 11.69 -0.05
CA GLU A 29 6.62 13.12 -0.06
C GLU A 29 5.14 13.35 -0.38
N SER A 30 4.59 12.57 -1.32
CA SER A 30 3.16 12.61 -1.63
C SER A 30 2.30 12.20 -0.44
N ALA A 31 2.68 11.13 0.26
CA ALA A 31 1.96 10.66 1.44
C ALA A 31 2.07 11.65 2.62
N GLU A 32 3.27 12.21 2.87
CA GLU A 32 3.49 13.25 3.88
C GLU A 32 2.64 14.50 3.62
N LYS A 33 2.51 14.90 2.36
CA LYS A 33 1.68 16.04 1.97
C LYS A 33 0.21 15.81 2.32
N VAL A 34 -0.33 14.61 2.06
CA VAL A 34 -1.73 14.30 2.38
C VAL A 34 -1.95 14.23 3.89
N VAL A 35 -1.04 13.60 4.64
CA VAL A 35 -1.16 13.49 6.12
C VAL A 35 -1.16 14.86 6.79
N ASN A 36 -0.48 15.83 6.20
CA ASN A 36 -0.39 17.20 6.73
C ASN A 36 -1.40 18.17 6.11
N ASP A 37 -2.26 17.72 5.20
CA ASP A 37 -3.30 18.57 4.61
C ASP A 37 -4.53 18.63 5.55
N PRO A 38 -4.86 19.82 6.09
CA PRO A 38 -6.03 19.97 6.96
C PRO A 38 -7.37 19.75 6.25
N LYS A 39 -7.36 19.61 4.93
CA LYS A 39 -8.55 19.33 4.12
C LYS A 39 -8.69 17.86 3.72
N ALA A 40 -7.68 17.05 4.02
CA ALA A 40 -7.74 15.62 3.74
C ALA A 40 -8.77 14.94 4.66
N SER A 41 -9.49 13.97 4.11
CA SER A 41 -10.41 13.15 4.90
C SER A 41 -9.64 12.19 5.83
N ASP A 42 -10.30 11.74 6.89
CA ASP A 42 -9.74 10.75 7.82
C ASP A 42 -9.27 9.49 7.10
N GLU A 43 -10.00 9.04 6.07
CA GLU A 43 -9.63 7.88 5.26
C GLU A 43 -8.33 8.14 4.47
N GLU A 44 -8.20 9.30 3.83
CA GLU A 44 -6.99 9.68 3.09
C GLU A 44 -5.78 9.77 4.02
N ILE A 45 -5.95 10.37 5.20
CA ILE A 45 -4.91 10.48 6.22
C ILE A 45 -4.46 9.08 6.66
N GLN A 46 -5.38 8.19 6.99
CA GLN A 46 -5.05 6.84 7.45
C GLN A 46 -4.32 6.03 6.38
N ILE A 47 -4.76 6.08 5.13
CA ILE A 47 -4.13 5.39 4.01
C ILE A 47 -2.68 5.87 3.83
N ASN A 48 -2.47 7.16 3.84
CA ASN A 48 -1.15 7.73 3.62
C ASN A 48 -0.24 7.56 4.85
N GLN A 49 -0.80 7.60 6.06
CA GLN A 49 -0.08 7.25 7.28
C GLN A 49 0.38 5.78 7.27
N PHE A 50 -0.46 4.87 6.79
CA PHE A 50 -0.06 3.47 6.59
C PHE A 50 1.10 3.35 5.60
N LYS A 51 1.04 4.02 4.45
CA LYS A 51 2.14 4.02 3.47
C LYS A 51 3.46 4.50 4.09
N LEU A 52 3.42 5.60 4.82
CA LEU A 52 4.60 6.13 5.52
C LEU A 52 5.15 5.14 6.54
N THR A 53 4.28 4.53 7.33
CA THR A 53 4.66 3.54 8.34
C THR A 53 5.33 2.31 7.69
N ALA A 54 4.75 1.78 6.62
CA ALA A 54 5.30 0.64 5.90
C ALA A 54 6.66 0.95 5.25
N LEU A 55 6.82 2.12 4.63
CA LEU A 55 8.07 2.53 4.01
C LEU A 55 9.17 2.82 5.07
N ASN A 56 8.80 3.40 6.20
CA ASN A 56 9.72 3.61 7.32
C ASN A 56 10.16 2.27 7.93
N TYR A 57 9.23 1.33 8.12
CA TYR A 57 9.56 -0.02 8.58
C TYR A 57 10.53 -0.72 7.63
N LEU A 58 10.27 -0.68 6.33
CA LEU A 58 11.15 -1.24 5.30
C LEU A 58 12.58 -0.69 5.43
N THR A 59 12.73 0.63 5.48
CA THR A 59 14.03 1.29 5.58
C THR A 59 14.74 0.92 6.87
N MET A 60 14.05 0.98 8.00
CA MET A 60 14.57 0.61 9.30
C MET A 60 15.08 -0.83 9.32
N MET A 61 14.32 -1.76 8.74
CA MET A 61 14.68 -3.18 8.73
C MET A 61 15.83 -3.49 7.81
N VAL A 62 15.92 -2.84 6.64
CA VAL A 62 17.08 -2.94 5.75
C VAL A 62 18.35 -2.49 6.47
N GLN A 63 18.30 -1.35 7.16
CA GLN A 63 19.42 -0.82 7.95
C GLN A 63 19.78 -1.74 9.13
N LYS A 64 18.79 -2.12 9.94
CA LYS A 64 18.97 -2.98 11.12
C LYS A 64 19.62 -4.32 10.77
N ARG A 65 19.31 -4.87 9.61
CA ARG A 65 19.86 -6.15 9.14
C ARG A 65 21.12 -6.00 8.30
N GLY A 66 21.65 -4.79 8.15
CA GLY A 66 22.86 -4.52 7.37
C GLY A 66 22.74 -4.90 5.90
N MET A 67 21.52 -4.92 5.36
CA MET A 67 21.29 -5.29 3.96
C MET A 67 21.68 -4.13 3.04
N LYS A 68 22.44 -4.44 2.00
CA LYS A 68 22.71 -3.48 0.92
C LYS A 68 21.60 -3.61 -0.12
N LYS A 69 20.77 -2.59 -0.23
CA LYS A 69 19.71 -2.49 -1.22
C LYS A 69 19.91 -1.23 -2.06
N ASP A 70 19.68 -1.36 -3.34
CA ASP A 70 19.80 -0.26 -4.29
C ASP A 70 18.49 0.57 -4.37
N THR A 71 18.53 1.64 -5.13
CA THR A 71 17.37 2.51 -5.36
C THR A 71 16.21 1.75 -6.00
N TYR A 72 16.49 0.83 -6.92
CA TYR A 72 15.48 0.06 -7.61
C TYR A 72 14.64 -0.79 -6.65
N PHE A 73 15.28 -1.39 -5.65
CA PHE A 73 14.57 -2.15 -4.61
C PHE A 73 13.55 -1.28 -3.86
N PHE A 74 13.98 -0.10 -3.38
CA PHE A 74 13.08 0.80 -2.65
C PHE A 74 11.98 1.36 -3.54
N ASP A 75 12.28 1.69 -4.78
CA ASP A 75 11.33 2.18 -5.77
C ASP A 75 10.27 1.12 -6.10
N SER A 76 10.69 -0.14 -6.35
CA SER A 76 9.78 -1.26 -6.57
C SER A 76 8.84 -1.46 -5.38
N GLN A 77 9.37 -1.50 -4.17
CA GLN A 77 8.54 -1.68 -2.96
C GLN A 77 7.55 -0.53 -2.76
N ALA A 78 7.94 0.71 -2.98
CA ALA A 78 7.07 1.88 -2.81
C ALA A 78 5.95 1.92 -3.86
N VAL A 79 6.25 1.60 -5.11
CA VAL A 79 5.26 1.54 -6.20
C VAL A 79 4.27 0.41 -5.96
N ASN A 80 4.75 -0.78 -5.61
CA ASN A 80 3.89 -1.94 -5.38
C ASN A 80 3.04 -1.79 -4.12
N LEU A 81 3.55 -1.17 -3.03
CA LEU A 81 2.75 -0.78 -1.88
C LEU A 81 1.60 0.15 -2.28
N THR A 82 1.89 1.17 -3.08
CA THR A 82 0.88 2.12 -3.55
C THR A 82 -0.17 1.43 -4.40
N SER A 83 0.25 0.57 -5.31
CA SER A 83 -0.63 -0.22 -6.18
C SER A 83 -1.48 -1.19 -5.38
N PHE A 84 -0.90 -1.89 -4.39
CA PHE A 84 -1.61 -2.80 -3.49
C PHE A 84 -2.75 -2.09 -2.74
N VAL A 85 -2.47 -0.93 -2.15
CA VAL A 85 -3.49 -0.17 -1.39
C VAL A 85 -4.58 0.37 -2.31
N THR A 86 -4.21 0.88 -3.49
CA THR A 86 -5.18 1.40 -4.46
C THR A 86 -6.08 0.29 -5.01
N ASP A 87 -5.48 -0.85 -5.37
CA ASP A 87 -6.23 -2.00 -5.89
C ASP A 87 -7.15 -2.61 -4.82
N PHE A 88 -6.70 -2.66 -3.56
CA PHE A 88 -7.53 -3.02 -2.41
C PHE A 88 -8.79 -2.15 -2.34
N GLN A 89 -8.66 -0.82 -2.35
CA GLN A 89 -9.80 0.09 -2.26
C GLN A 89 -10.76 -0.10 -3.42
N VAL A 90 -10.25 -0.18 -4.65
CA VAL A 90 -11.06 -0.37 -5.87
C VAL A 90 -11.82 -1.70 -5.82
N ASN A 91 -11.17 -2.79 -5.44
CA ASN A 91 -11.79 -4.11 -5.40
C ASN A 91 -12.74 -4.27 -4.22
N LEU A 92 -12.46 -3.62 -3.08
CA LEU A 92 -13.38 -3.59 -1.95
C LEU A 92 -14.68 -2.87 -2.29
N GLU A 93 -14.61 -1.74 -3.01
CA GLU A 93 -15.80 -1.02 -3.46
C GLU A 93 -16.60 -1.83 -4.49
N LYS A 94 -15.94 -2.48 -5.44
CA LYS A 94 -16.61 -3.41 -6.37
C LYS A 94 -17.31 -4.53 -5.62
N ALA A 95 -16.64 -5.16 -4.66
CA ALA A 95 -17.19 -6.28 -3.89
C ALA A 95 -18.38 -5.85 -3.03
N ARG A 96 -18.35 -4.63 -2.46
CA ARG A 96 -19.43 -4.03 -1.70
C ARG A 96 -20.74 -3.93 -2.51
N ASN A 97 -20.60 -3.64 -3.81
CA ASN A 97 -21.74 -3.57 -4.74
C ASN A 97 -22.28 -4.95 -5.18
N ILE A 98 -21.53 -6.04 -4.92
CA ILE A 98 -21.95 -7.41 -5.25
C ILE A 98 -22.65 -8.04 -4.04
N SER A 99 -21.95 -8.20 -2.92
CA SER A 99 -22.51 -8.78 -1.70
C SER A 99 -21.59 -8.58 -0.48
N PRO A 100 -22.14 -8.66 0.75
CA PRO A 100 -21.32 -8.68 1.98
C PRO A 100 -20.30 -9.82 2.01
N ALA A 101 -20.65 -11.00 1.49
CA ALA A 101 -19.75 -12.15 1.41
C ALA A 101 -18.53 -11.84 0.51
N LYS A 102 -18.75 -11.22 -0.66
CA LYS A 102 -17.67 -10.80 -1.56
C LYS A 102 -16.77 -9.75 -0.92
N ARG A 103 -17.36 -8.80 -0.18
CA ARG A 103 -16.58 -7.83 0.57
C ARG A 103 -15.65 -8.51 1.58
N THR A 104 -16.15 -9.48 2.34
CA THR A 104 -15.35 -10.25 3.30
C THR A 104 -14.25 -11.06 2.61
N GLU A 105 -14.55 -11.66 1.45
CA GLU A 105 -13.58 -12.39 0.64
C GLU A 105 -12.43 -11.48 0.18
N ILE A 106 -12.72 -10.28 -0.34
CA ILE A 106 -11.71 -9.30 -0.75
C ILE A 106 -10.87 -8.84 0.44
N LEU A 107 -11.48 -8.51 1.57
CA LEU A 107 -10.74 -8.17 2.80
C LEU A 107 -9.74 -9.27 3.18
N LYS A 108 -10.19 -10.53 3.14
CA LYS A 108 -9.33 -11.68 3.47
C LYS A 108 -8.18 -11.83 2.49
N ILE A 109 -8.42 -11.71 1.18
CA ILE A 109 -7.39 -11.83 0.14
C ILE A 109 -6.25 -10.85 0.39
N TYR A 110 -6.54 -9.57 0.59
CA TYR A 110 -5.50 -8.56 0.79
C TYR A 110 -4.80 -8.69 2.15
N THR A 111 -5.54 -9.03 3.21
CA THR A 111 -4.96 -9.29 4.52
C THR A 111 -4.00 -10.49 4.47
N ASP A 112 -4.41 -11.58 3.86
CA ASP A 112 -3.59 -12.79 3.75
C ASP A 112 -2.37 -12.56 2.86
N ALA A 113 -2.52 -11.90 1.72
CA ALA A 113 -1.40 -11.59 0.81
C ALA A 113 -0.28 -10.81 1.52
N SER A 114 -0.61 -9.85 2.38
CA SER A 114 0.41 -9.10 3.13
C SER A 114 1.10 -9.95 4.20
N LYS A 115 0.40 -10.89 4.84
CA LYS A 115 0.96 -11.71 5.93
C LYS A 115 1.78 -12.90 5.43
N PHE A 116 1.44 -13.43 4.26
CA PHE A 116 2.12 -14.61 3.70
C PHE A 116 3.40 -14.26 2.92
N ASN A 117 3.69 -12.99 2.71
CA ASN A 117 4.89 -12.53 2.01
C ASN A 117 5.83 -11.71 2.89
N PRO A 118 6.28 -12.20 4.07
CA PRO A 118 7.20 -11.48 4.93
C PRO A 118 8.59 -11.40 4.28
N MET A 119 9.15 -10.20 4.27
CA MET A 119 10.49 -9.94 3.72
C MET A 119 11.59 -10.22 4.75
N PHE A 120 11.36 -9.87 6.00
CA PHE A 120 12.36 -9.94 7.07
C PHE A 120 12.09 -11.04 8.08
N LYS A 121 10.93 -11.67 8.05
CA LYS A 121 10.47 -12.69 9.01
C LYS A 121 10.52 -12.16 10.45
N ASP A 122 10.10 -10.92 10.64
CA ASP A 122 9.99 -10.29 11.95
C ASP A 122 8.71 -10.79 12.64
N ASN A 123 8.86 -11.48 13.77
CA ASN A 123 7.75 -12.04 14.54
C ASN A 123 7.23 -11.08 15.62
N ASP A 124 7.76 -9.87 15.71
CA ASP A 124 7.27 -8.84 16.65
C ASP A 124 5.88 -8.35 16.20
N LYS A 125 4.85 -8.79 16.93
CA LYS A 125 3.45 -8.50 16.57
C LYS A 125 3.13 -7.00 16.54
N GLU A 126 3.77 -6.19 17.37
CA GLU A 126 3.55 -4.74 17.40
C GLU A 126 4.08 -4.07 16.14
N LYS A 127 5.18 -4.60 15.59
CA LYS A 127 5.79 -4.08 14.35
C LYS A 127 5.20 -4.70 13.09
N VAL A 128 4.61 -5.87 13.20
CA VAL A 128 4.09 -6.62 12.06
C VAL A 128 2.64 -6.25 11.72
N ASN A 129 1.80 -5.94 12.73
CA ASN A 129 0.41 -5.59 12.51
C ASN A 129 0.24 -4.07 12.52
N CYS A 130 -0.18 -3.55 11.39
CA CYS A 130 -0.46 -2.14 11.24
C CYS A 130 -1.91 -1.93 10.81
N TYR A 131 -2.60 -1.05 11.50
CA TYR A 131 -3.91 -0.51 11.20
C TYR A 131 -5.10 -1.45 11.26
N VAL A 132 -5.84 -1.30 12.33
CA VAL A 132 -7.24 -1.69 12.40
C VAL A 132 -8.07 -0.44 12.64
N ASN A 133 -8.96 -0.13 11.73
CA ASN A 133 -10.03 0.81 12.03
C ASN A 133 -11.33 0.28 11.43
N ASP A 134 -12.26 -0.12 12.28
CA ASP A 134 -13.55 -0.68 11.88
C ASP A 134 -14.43 0.33 11.14
N LYS A 135 -14.12 1.62 11.26
CA LYS A 135 -14.88 2.71 10.64
C LYS A 135 -14.41 3.07 9.24
N THR A 136 -13.29 2.52 8.81
CA THR A 136 -12.68 2.80 7.52
C THR A 136 -12.53 1.53 6.71
N THR A 137 -12.19 1.69 5.45
CA THR A 137 -11.91 0.58 4.54
C THR A 137 -10.55 -0.07 4.77
N MET A 138 -9.74 0.48 5.70
CA MET A 138 -8.43 -0.09 6.01
C MET A 138 -8.57 -1.34 6.87
N THR A 139 -7.75 -2.33 6.54
CA THR A 139 -7.61 -3.60 7.26
C THR A 139 -6.20 -3.71 7.86
N PRO A 140 -5.96 -4.59 8.86
CA PRO A 140 -4.62 -4.81 9.39
C PRO A 140 -3.74 -5.50 8.35
N PHE A 141 -2.86 -4.75 7.72
CA PHE A 141 -1.81 -5.28 6.87
C PHE A 141 -0.53 -5.52 7.66
N CYS A 142 0.26 -6.50 7.24
CA CYS A 142 1.55 -6.77 7.83
C CYS A 142 2.59 -5.77 7.30
N LEU A 143 3.36 -5.15 8.20
CA LEU A 143 4.45 -4.24 7.80
C LEU A 143 5.65 -4.98 7.22
N ASP A 144 5.90 -6.21 7.70
CA ASP A 144 6.94 -7.10 7.18
C ASP A 144 6.45 -7.80 5.92
N THR A 145 6.30 -7.03 4.86
CA THR A 145 5.70 -7.49 3.60
C THR A 145 6.63 -7.19 2.44
N ASP A 146 6.80 -8.17 1.56
CA ASP A 146 7.29 -7.99 0.21
C ASP A 146 6.12 -7.48 -0.66
N TRP A 147 6.07 -6.17 -0.86
CA TRP A 147 4.93 -5.53 -1.51
C TRP A 147 4.75 -5.92 -2.97
N GLU A 148 5.83 -6.27 -3.66
CA GLU A 148 5.74 -6.78 -5.03
C GLU A 148 4.99 -8.10 -5.07
N LYS A 149 5.40 -9.07 -4.25
CA LYS A 149 4.72 -10.38 -4.17
C LYS A 149 3.31 -10.27 -3.63
N ALA A 150 3.07 -9.41 -2.62
CA ALA A 150 1.75 -9.21 -2.06
C ALA A 150 0.79 -8.62 -3.10
N TYR A 151 1.23 -7.66 -3.88
CA TYR A 151 0.42 -7.06 -4.94
C TYR A 151 0.06 -8.06 -6.03
N ASP A 152 1.03 -8.81 -6.53
CA ASP A 152 0.80 -9.84 -7.57
C ASP A 152 -0.19 -10.92 -7.08
N GLN A 153 0.00 -11.41 -5.86
CA GLN A 153 -0.88 -12.40 -5.25
C GLN A 153 -2.30 -11.85 -5.08
N ALA A 154 -2.44 -10.68 -4.46
CA ALA A 154 -3.74 -10.08 -4.16
C ALA A 154 -4.51 -9.78 -5.45
N THR A 155 -3.87 -9.17 -6.45
CA THR A 155 -4.49 -8.84 -7.73
C THR A 155 -4.98 -10.08 -8.46
N THR A 156 -4.19 -11.16 -8.47
CA THR A 156 -4.57 -12.41 -9.11
C THR A 156 -5.82 -13.03 -8.45
N LEU A 157 -5.81 -13.12 -7.12
CA LEU A 157 -6.93 -13.70 -6.36
C LEU A 157 -8.18 -12.82 -6.42
N ALA A 158 -8.04 -11.50 -6.31
CA ALA A 158 -9.17 -10.57 -6.38
C ALA A 158 -9.86 -10.59 -7.74
N LYS A 159 -9.09 -10.66 -8.85
CA LYS A 159 -9.67 -10.84 -10.20
C LYS A 159 -10.48 -12.13 -10.33
N ALA A 160 -10.05 -13.21 -9.69
CA ALA A 160 -10.79 -14.47 -9.70
C ALA A 160 -12.06 -14.38 -8.85
N ALA A 161 -11.98 -13.76 -7.68
CA ALA A 161 -13.10 -13.61 -6.73
C ALA A 161 -14.22 -12.70 -7.24
N LEU A 162 -13.92 -11.71 -8.09
CA LEU A 162 -14.87 -10.72 -8.59
C LEU A 162 -15.49 -11.09 -9.97
N LYS A 163 -15.16 -12.25 -10.51
CA LYS A 163 -15.85 -12.84 -11.66
C LYS A 163 -17.15 -13.53 -11.24
#